data_34fa6e3c5902274fd4ea9b4d28b0fb4b
#
_entry.id   34fa6e3c5902274fd4ea9b4d28b0fb4b
#
_cell.length_a   1.000
_cell.length_b   1.000
_cell.length_c   1.000
_cell.angle_alpha   90.00
_cell.angle_beta   90.00
_cell.angle_gamma   90.00
#
_symmetry.space_group_name_H-M   'P 1'
#
loop_
_entity.id
_entity.type
_entity.pdbx_description
1 polymer ?
#
loop_
_entity_poly.entity_id
_entity_poly.type
_entity_poly.pdbx_seq_one_letter_code
_entity_poly.pdbx_strand_id
1 'polypeptide(L)'
;MKSMTTKMMMAAAALVVVTGVASAQQYRADIPFAFNASGKMWAAGTYVLRVDAANHWLVQISNRETRKSSLAMPSDKTDGRYNQPAGGAPTLTFVCGTSRCSLAQIWTDPERPALTFSYPRIGKDEQASATVRVVKMNGD
;
A
#
# COMPACT_ATOMS: atom_id res chain seq x y z
N MET A 1 38.19 60.61 0.57
CA MET A 1 38.19 59.27 0.05
C MET A 1 37.10 58.49 0.72
N LYS A 2 36.01 58.42 0.05
CA LYS A 2 34.92 57.65 0.59
C LYS A 2 35.08 56.23 0.12
N SER A 3 35.46 55.37 1.03
CA SER A 3 35.32 53.96 0.79
C SER A 3 33.84 53.71 0.64
N MET A 4 33.43 53.58 -0.58
CA MET A 4 32.16 52.95 -0.83
C MET A 4 32.25 51.53 -0.32
N THR A 5 31.96 51.42 0.95
CA THR A 5 31.55 50.12 1.47
C THR A 5 30.28 49.80 0.76
N THR A 6 30.41 49.26 -0.39
CA THR A 6 29.33 48.56 -1.01
C THR A 6 28.98 47.49 -0.01
N LYS A 7 28.07 47.83 0.86
CA LYS A 7 27.37 46.83 1.63
C LYS A 7 26.60 46.04 0.59
N MET A 8 27.29 45.12 -0.01
CA MET A 8 26.67 44.02 -0.67
C MET A 8 25.89 43.32 0.44
N MET A 9 24.69 43.79 0.66
CA MET A 9 23.69 42.96 1.23
C MET A 9 23.51 41.80 0.26
N MET A 10 24.28 40.77 0.45
CA MET A 10 23.89 39.48 -0.03
C MET A 10 22.60 39.15 0.71
N ALA A 11 21.51 39.53 0.12
CA ALA A 11 20.26 38.87 0.41
C ALA A 11 20.49 37.42 -0.02
N ALA A 12 20.94 36.64 0.93
CA ALA A 12 20.82 35.21 0.84
C ALA A 12 19.32 34.95 0.79
N ALA A 13 18.77 34.95 -0.39
CA ALA A 13 17.50 34.37 -0.64
C ALA A 13 17.68 32.90 -0.27
N ALA A 14 17.37 32.57 0.96
CA ALA A 14 17.19 31.20 1.36
C ALA A 14 16.02 30.71 0.51
N LEU A 15 16.34 30.14 -0.62
CA LEU A 15 15.42 29.29 -1.34
C LEU A 15 15.12 28.13 -0.40
N VAL A 16 14.10 28.33 0.42
CA VAL A 16 13.45 27.22 1.08
C VAL A 16 12.80 26.42 -0.04
N VAL A 17 13.57 25.51 -0.60
CA VAL A 17 13.00 24.47 -1.41
C VAL A 17 12.17 23.66 -0.45
N VAL A 18 10.91 24.03 -0.33
CA VAL A 18 9.92 23.14 0.24
C VAL A 18 9.85 22.00 -0.77
N THR A 19 10.72 21.04 -0.60
CA THR A 19 10.54 19.75 -1.23
C THR A 19 9.22 19.26 -0.65
N GLY A 20 8.15 19.43 -1.40
CA GLY A 20 6.88 18.79 -1.08
C GLY A 20 7.21 17.32 -0.96
N VAL A 21 7.30 16.84 0.28
CA VAL A 21 7.41 15.43 0.54
C VAL A 21 6.10 14.87 0.02
N ALA A 22 6.12 14.28 -1.17
CA ALA A 22 5.04 13.43 -1.60
C ALA A 22 4.97 12.33 -0.55
N SER A 23 4.07 12.49 0.43
CA SER A 23 3.92 11.56 1.53
C SER A 23 3.20 10.32 1.00
N ALA A 24 3.98 9.42 0.37
CA ALA A 24 3.51 8.07 0.15
C ALA A 24 3.24 7.46 1.52
N GLN A 25 2.00 7.06 1.77
CA GLN A 25 1.66 6.35 2.99
C GLN A 25 2.28 4.97 2.93
N GLN A 26 3.03 4.65 3.96
CA GLN A 26 3.74 3.40 4.07
C GLN A 26 3.14 2.58 5.19
N TYR A 27 2.87 1.31 4.89
CA TYR A 27 2.30 0.36 5.83
C TYR A 27 3.18 -0.87 5.90
N ARG A 28 3.23 -1.47 7.08
CA ARG A 28 3.92 -2.73 7.32
C ARG A 28 2.93 -3.80 7.68
N ALA A 29 3.09 -4.97 7.11
CA ALA A 29 2.24 -6.13 7.39
C ALA A 29 3.07 -7.40 7.51
N ASP A 30 2.78 -8.20 8.53
CA ASP A 30 3.31 -9.54 8.67
C ASP A 30 2.27 -10.53 8.13
N ILE A 31 2.58 -11.13 7.00
CA ILE A 31 1.68 -12.05 6.30
C ILE A 31 2.16 -13.47 6.54
N PRO A 32 1.41 -14.27 7.34
CA PRO A 32 1.89 -15.58 7.78
C PRO A 32 1.65 -16.71 6.78
N PHE A 33 1.23 -16.40 5.56
CA PHE A 33 0.96 -17.38 4.52
C PHE A 33 1.45 -16.88 3.16
N ALA A 34 1.69 -17.81 2.25
CA ALA A 34 1.99 -17.47 0.86
C ALA A 34 0.72 -16.96 0.17
N PHE A 35 0.86 -15.96 -0.68
CA PHE A 35 -0.26 -15.33 -1.35
C PHE A 35 0.07 -14.92 -2.79
N ASN A 36 -0.96 -14.73 -3.58
CA ASN A 36 -0.87 -14.18 -4.93
C ASN A 36 -1.26 -12.70 -4.90
N ALA A 37 -0.47 -11.88 -5.52
CA ALA A 37 -0.79 -10.47 -5.77
C ALA A 37 -0.24 -10.06 -7.12
N SER A 38 -1.08 -9.45 -7.96
CA SER A 38 -0.71 -9.01 -9.32
C SER A 38 -0.10 -10.11 -10.19
N GLY A 39 -0.63 -11.31 -10.12
CA GLY A 39 -0.17 -12.44 -10.93
C GLY A 39 1.15 -13.04 -10.48
N LYS A 40 1.69 -12.62 -9.33
CA LYS A 40 2.91 -13.17 -8.75
C LYS A 40 2.63 -13.84 -7.43
N MET A 41 3.34 -14.94 -7.18
CA MET A 41 3.31 -15.62 -5.88
C MET A 41 4.35 -15.02 -4.95
N TRP A 42 3.91 -14.75 -3.73
CA TRP A 42 4.74 -14.19 -2.67
C TRP A 42 4.80 -15.16 -1.49
N ALA A 43 5.98 -15.32 -0.93
CA ALA A 43 6.15 -16.15 0.27
C ALA A 43 5.57 -15.46 1.51
N ALA A 44 5.27 -16.25 2.55
CA ALA A 44 4.99 -15.70 3.87
C ALA A 44 6.16 -14.84 4.35
N GLY A 45 5.89 -13.73 5.00
CA GLY A 45 6.95 -12.83 5.49
C GLY A 45 6.44 -11.44 5.83
N THR A 46 7.39 -10.55 6.10
CA THR A 46 7.11 -9.16 6.40
C THR A 46 7.17 -8.32 5.12
N TYR A 47 6.11 -7.56 4.91
CA TYR A 47 5.94 -6.73 3.71
C TYR A 47 5.77 -5.26 4.08
N VAL A 48 6.26 -4.42 3.19
CA VAL A 48 6.00 -2.98 3.22
C VAL A 48 5.18 -2.63 1.99
N LEU A 49 4.06 -1.97 2.23
CA LEU A 49 3.17 -1.49 1.18
C LEU A 49 3.23 0.02 1.14
N ARG A 50 3.49 0.56 -0.03
CA ARG A 50 3.45 2.01 -0.29
C ARG A 50 2.27 2.31 -1.19
N VAL A 51 1.37 3.14 -0.68
CA VAL A 51 0.24 3.65 -1.44
C VAL A 51 0.54 5.10 -1.78
N ASP A 52 0.58 5.41 -3.07
CA ASP A 52 0.79 6.77 -3.52
C ASP A 52 -0.43 7.63 -3.16
N ALA A 53 -0.21 8.69 -2.36
CA ALA A 53 -1.29 9.58 -1.96
C ALA A 53 -1.87 10.39 -3.13
N ALA A 54 -1.04 10.70 -4.13
CA ALA A 54 -1.47 11.44 -5.32
C ALA A 54 -2.08 10.53 -6.38
N ASN A 55 -1.63 9.28 -6.45
CA ASN A 55 -2.09 8.31 -7.43
C ASN A 55 -2.46 6.99 -6.75
N HIS A 56 -3.69 6.91 -6.29
CA HIS A 56 -4.22 5.72 -5.60
C HIS A 56 -4.30 4.45 -6.48
N TRP A 57 -3.86 4.54 -7.72
CA TRP A 57 -3.83 3.43 -8.67
C TRP A 57 -2.56 2.60 -8.58
N LEU A 58 -1.58 3.03 -7.81
CA LEU A 58 -0.31 2.34 -7.68
C LEU A 58 -0.04 1.97 -6.23
N VAL A 59 0.14 0.69 -6.02
CA VAL A 59 0.57 0.15 -4.73
C VAL A 59 1.87 -0.60 -4.95
N GLN A 60 2.91 -0.21 -4.24
CA GLN A 60 4.17 -0.93 -4.25
C GLN A 60 4.18 -1.92 -3.09
N ILE A 61 4.40 -3.18 -3.41
CA ILE A 61 4.54 -4.26 -2.44
C ILE A 61 6.01 -4.68 -2.40
N SER A 62 6.63 -4.64 -1.25
CA SER A 62 8.04 -5.00 -1.07
C SER A 62 8.19 -6.00 0.06
N ASN A 63 8.90 -7.09 -0.20
CA ASN A 63 9.28 -8.04 0.84
C ASN A 63 10.56 -7.54 1.53
N ARG A 64 10.53 -7.40 2.86
CA ARG A 64 11.67 -6.88 3.62
C ARG A 64 12.84 -7.85 3.68
N GLU A 65 12.58 -9.13 3.64
CA GLU A 65 13.61 -10.17 3.76
C GLU A 65 14.34 -10.40 2.44
N THR A 66 13.58 -10.57 1.35
CA THR A 66 14.14 -10.84 0.01
C THR A 66 14.43 -9.59 -0.79
N ARG A 67 13.91 -8.43 -0.36
CA ARG A 67 13.97 -7.14 -1.07
C ARG A 67 13.31 -7.15 -2.45
N LYS A 68 12.55 -8.15 -2.76
CA LYS A 68 11.75 -8.18 -3.97
C LYS A 68 10.59 -7.20 -3.84
N SER A 69 10.37 -6.42 -4.87
CA SER A 69 9.25 -5.49 -4.95
C SER A 69 8.52 -5.60 -6.27
N SER A 70 7.25 -5.24 -6.26
CA SER A 70 6.41 -5.19 -7.45
C SER A 70 5.36 -4.11 -7.30
N LEU A 71 4.89 -3.60 -8.43
CA LEU A 71 3.77 -2.68 -8.48
C LEU A 71 2.47 -3.48 -8.68
N ALA A 72 1.49 -3.17 -7.88
CA ALA A 72 0.13 -3.70 -8.02
C ALA A 72 -0.81 -2.57 -8.40
N MET A 73 -1.63 -2.82 -9.42
CA MET A 73 -2.64 -1.87 -9.86
C MET A 73 -4.00 -2.34 -9.38
N PRO A 74 -4.70 -1.55 -8.56
CA PRO A 74 -6.07 -1.87 -8.20
C PRO A 74 -6.96 -1.90 -9.46
N SER A 75 -7.84 -2.89 -9.51
CA SER A 75 -8.77 -3.05 -10.64
C SER A 75 -10.00 -2.16 -10.52
N ASP A 76 -10.41 -1.88 -9.29
CA ASP A 76 -11.59 -1.07 -9.03
C ASP A 76 -11.51 -0.44 -7.63
N LYS A 77 -12.25 0.64 -7.46
CA LYS A 77 -12.51 1.25 -6.16
C LYS A 77 -13.93 0.90 -5.77
N THR A 78 -14.08 -0.08 -4.93
CA THR A 78 -15.40 -0.42 -4.41
C THR A 78 -15.55 0.08 -2.98
N ASP A 79 -16.76 0.49 -2.64
CA ASP A 79 -17.16 0.87 -1.29
C ASP A 79 -17.25 -0.34 -0.34
N GLY A 80 -16.41 -1.33 -0.60
CA GLY A 80 -16.24 -2.48 0.26
C GLY A 80 -17.35 -3.51 0.16
N ARG A 81 -17.14 -4.52 -0.66
CA ARG A 81 -17.97 -5.74 -0.59
C ARG A 81 -17.74 -6.52 0.71
N TYR A 82 -16.63 -6.25 1.34
CA TYR A 82 -16.30 -6.82 2.64
C TYR A 82 -16.37 -5.70 3.66
N ASN A 83 -17.02 -5.97 4.76
CA ASN A 83 -17.18 -5.00 5.82
C ASN A 83 -15.82 -4.50 6.29
N GLN A 84 -15.71 -3.19 6.44
CA GLN A 84 -14.55 -2.58 7.04
C GLN A 84 -14.32 -3.19 8.43
N PRO A 85 -13.08 -3.55 8.76
CA PRO A 85 -12.78 -4.06 10.09
C PRO A 85 -13.18 -3.06 11.18
N ALA A 86 -13.68 -3.58 12.28
CA ALA A 86 -14.03 -2.76 13.44
C ALA A 86 -12.85 -1.91 13.89
N GLY A 87 -13.07 -0.61 14.07
CA GLY A 87 -12.04 0.33 14.52
C GLY A 87 -11.31 1.08 13.41
N GLY A 88 -11.59 0.83 12.12
CA GLY A 88 -11.02 1.59 11.00
C GLY A 88 -9.51 1.45 10.83
N ALA A 89 -8.88 0.44 11.42
CA ALA A 89 -7.46 0.19 11.27
C ALA A 89 -7.12 -0.26 9.84
N PRO A 90 -5.94 0.12 9.30
CA PRO A 90 -5.52 -0.36 8.00
C PRO A 90 -5.42 -1.89 7.96
N THR A 91 -5.96 -2.50 6.92
CA THR A 91 -5.99 -3.96 6.80
C THR A 91 -5.79 -4.41 5.36
N LEU A 92 -5.26 -5.63 5.23
CA LEU A 92 -5.24 -6.40 4.00
C LEU A 92 -6.30 -7.50 4.10
N THR A 93 -7.06 -7.68 3.03
CA THR A 93 -8.04 -8.75 2.93
C THR A 93 -7.61 -9.72 1.83
N PHE A 94 -7.53 -10.99 2.19
CA PHE A 94 -7.18 -12.07 1.29
C PHE A 94 -8.36 -13.03 1.12
N VAL A 95 -8.56 -13.51 -0.08
CA VAL A 95 -9.49 -14.60 -0.36
C VAL A 95 -8.67 -15.87 -0.54
N CYS A 96 -8.89 -16.83 0.32
CA CYS A 96 -8.16 -18.09 0.34
C CYS A 96 -9.06 -19.25 -0.10
N GLY A 97 -8.64 -19.98 -1.13
CA GLY A 97 -9.17 -21.28 -1.46
C GLY A 97 -8.42 -22.39 -0.71
N THR A 98 -8.54 -23.61 -1.17
CA THR A 98 -7.88 -24.77 -0.53
C THR A 98 -6.35 -24.71 -0.65
N SER A 99 -5.82 -24.14 -1.69
CA SER A 99 -4.37 -24.12 -1.99
C SER A 99 -3.76 -22.74 -2.17
N ARG A 100 -4.56 -21.71 -2.31
CA ARG A 100 -4.08 -20.36 -2.65
C ARG A 100 -4.83 -19.28 -1.90
N CYS A 101 -4.06 -18.31 -1.41
CA CYS A 101 -4.59 -17.03 -0.95
C CYS A 101 -4.28 -15.95 -1.96
N SER A 102 -5.22 -15.09 -2.26
CA SER A 102 -5.04 -13.97 -3.18
C SER A 102 -5.40 -12.66 -2.49
N LEU A 103 -4.57 -11.65 -2.70
CA LEU A 103 -4.87 -10.31 -2.20
C LEU A 103 -6.12 -9.77 -2.92
N ALA A 104 -7.14 -9.45 -2.15
CA ALA A 104 -8.43 -8.98 -2.67
C ALA A 104 -8.64 -7.49 -2.42
N GLN A 105 -8.32 -7.01 -1.24
CA GLN A 105 -8.55 -5.62 -0.88
C GLN A 105 -7.46 -5.08 0.05
N ILE A 106 -7.22 -3.77 -0.06
CA ILE A 106 -6.39 -3.00 0.88
C ILE A 106 -7.24 -1.86 1.43
N TRP A 107 -7.40 -1.83 2.73
CA TRP A 107 -8.02 -0.74 3.48
C TRP A 107 -6.94 0.11 4.12
N THR A 108 -6.87 1.38 3.76
CA THR A 108 -5.87 2.30 4.32
C THR A 108 -6.46 3.30 5.29
N ASP A 109 -7.68 3.73 5.02
CA ASP A 109 -8.36 4.79 5.77
C ASP A 109 -9.87 4.51 5.80
N PRO A 110 -10.54 4.66 6.96
CA PRO A 110 -11.99 4.46 7.06
C PRO A 110 -12.81 5.39 6.17
N GLU A 111 -12.27 6.57 5.84
CA GLU A 111 -12.96 7.55 5.00
C GLU A 111 -12.74 7.35 3.50
N ARG A 112 -11.89 6.41 3.12
CA ARG A 112 -11.60 6.12 1.73
C ARG A 112 -12.08 4.73 1.32
N PRO A 113 -12.54 4.56 0.06
CA PRO A 113 -12.90 3.25 -0.43
C PRO A 113 -11.69 2.32 -0.43
N ALA A 114 -11.93 1.04 -0.22
CA ALA A 114 -10.91 0.01 -0.33
C ALA A 114 -10.36 -0.08 -1.75
N LEU A 115 -9.07 -0.34 -1.86
CA LEU A 115 -8.46 -0.71 -3.13
C LEU A 115 -8.73 -2.18 -3.39
N THR A 116 -9.40 -2.48 -4.50
CA THR A 116 -9.78 -3.85 -4.86
C THR A 116 -8.86 -4.37 -5.95
N PHE A 117 -8.43 -5.60 -5.81
CA PHE A 117 -7.53 -6.27 -6.75
C PHE A 117 -8.24 -7.44 -7.42
N SER A 118 -7.97 -7.62 -8.71
CA SER A 118 -8.38 -8.81 -9.43
C SER A 118 -7.54 -10.01 -9.01
N TYR A 119 -8.18 -11.13 -8.81
CA TYR A 119 -7.52 -12.39 -8.50
C TYR A 119 -8.12 -13.51 -9.36
N PRO A 120 -7.36 -14.60 -9.60
CA PRO A 120 -7.86 -15.71 -10.38
C PRO A 120 -9.15 -16.29 -9.77
N ARG A 121 -10.10 -16.64 -10.63
CA ARG A 121 -11.33 -17.26 -10.17
C ARG A 121 -11.04 -18.55 -9.43
N ILE A 122 -11.64 -18.68 -8.29
CA ILE A 122 -11.64 -19.92 -7.53
C ILE A 122 -12.61 -20.88 -8.19
N GLY A 123 -12.19 -22.14 -8.41
CA GLY A 123 -13.05 -23.16 -8.95
C GLY A 123 -14.31 -23.37 -8.10
N LYS A 124 -15.37 -23.89 -8.70
CA LYS A 124 -16.65 -24.10 -7.97
C LYS A 124 -16.48 -24.95 -6.71
N ASP A 125 -15.63 -25.93 -6.76
CA ASP A 125 -15.33 -26.81 -5.62
C ASP A 125 -14.57 -26.09 -4.52
N GLU A 126 -13.73 -25.13 -4.89
CA GLU A 126 -12.96 -24.30 -3.93
C GLU A 126 -13.80 -23.17 -3.35
N GLN A 127 -14.82 -22.69 -4.06
CA GLN A 127 -15.70 -21.63 -3.57
C GLN A 127 -16.47 -22.04 -2.30
N ALA A 128 -16.81 -23.32 -2.19
CA ALA A 128 -17.48 -23.85 -1.00
C ALA A 128 -16.61 -23.82 0.24
N SER A 129 -15.28 -23.83 0.07
CA SER A 129 -14.29 -23.78 1.15
C SER A 129 -13.51 -22.45 1.19
N ALA A 130 -13.90 -21.47 0.38
CA ALA A 130 -13.22 -20.20 0.34
C ALA A 130 -13.38 -19.45 1.67
N THR A 131 -12.28 -18.99 2.23
CA THR A 131 -12.24 -18.21 3.46
C THR A 131 -11.67 -16.82 3.21
N VAL A 132 -12.14 -15.86 3.99
CA VAL A 132 -11.60 -14.50 3.98
C VAL A 132 -10.67 -14.37 5.17
N ARG A 133 -9.41 -14.00 4.90
CA ARG A 133 -8.43 -13.72 5.94
C ARG A 133 -8.09 -12.24 5.96
N VAL A 134 -8.06 -11.68 7.14
CA VAL A 134 -7.76 -10.26 7.36
C VAL A 134 -6.44 -10.13 8.12
N VAL A 135 -5.53 -9.35 7.57
CA VAL A 135 -4.23 -9.06 8.19
C VAL A 135 -4.18 -7.57 8.51
N LYS A 136 -3.88 -7.23 9.75
CA LYS A 136 -3.74 -5.84 10.17
C LYS A 136 -2.41 -5.27 9.68
N MET A 137 -2.46 -4.02 9.27
CA MET A 137 -1.26 -3.26 8.91
C MET A 137 -0.97 -2.21 9.96
N ASN A 138 0.32 -1.93 10.15
CA ASN A 138 0.78 -0.82 10.98
C ASN A 138 1.28 0.30 10.05
N GLY A 139 0.81 1.50 10.26
CA GLY A 139 1.35 2.67 9.59
C GLY A 139 2.74 3.01 10.14
N ASP A 140 3.65 3.34 9.26
CA ASP A 140 4.95 3.89 9.63
C ASP A 140 4.90 5.42 9.64
#